data_c44cae1d0c6b3e8e8f28d8d8fda966b4
#
_entry.id   c44cae1d0c6b3e8e8f28d8d8fda966b4
#
_cell.length_a   1.000
_cell.length_b   1.000
_cell.length_c   1.000
_cell.angle_alpha   90.00
_cell.angle_beta   90.00
_cell.angle_gamma   90.00
#
_symmetry.space_group_name_H-M   'P 1'
#
loop_
_entity.id
_entity.type
_entity.pdbx_description
1 polymer ?
#
loop_
_entity_poly.entity_id
_entity_poly.type
_entity_poly.pdbx_seq_one_letter_code
_entity_poly.pdbx_strand_id
1 'polypeptide(L)'
;GAYLGLVAAEGGCQIGLAATAAGCETLARALLSLPAEEPISAADVADAVCEIVNMLAGGVQRRARAAAGLQVTLGLPTFFHGTAQPTERLGVVVTEVRVGDWPAALLVLHPRRHAAEET
;
A
#
# COMPACT_ATOMS: atom_id res chain seq x y z
N GLY A 1 5.02 6.81 2.59
CA GLY A 1 4.20 5.82 1.90
C GLY A 1 2.71 6.06 2.00
N ALA A 2 1.96 5.11 1.52
CA ALA A 2 0.50 5.15 1.60
C ALA A 2 -0.03 3.73 1.83
N TYR A 3 -1.23 3.65 2.39
CA TYR A 3 -1.93 2.38 2.59
C TYR A 3 -3.42 2.56 2.43
N LEU A 4 -4.12 1.46 2.19
CA LEU A 4 -5.58 1.42 2.22
C LEU A 4 -6.07 0.06 2.73
N GLY A 5 -7.32 0.03 3.19
CA GLY A 5 -7.96 -1.19 3.67
C GLY A 5 -8.59 -2.00 2.55
N LEU A 6 -8.54 -3.32 2.72
CA LEU A 6 -9.22 -4.31 1.90
C LEU A 6 -10.14 -5.08 2.82
N VAL A 7 -11.44 -5.08 2.55
CA VAL A 7 -12.43 -5.73 3.40
C VAL A 7 -13.22 -6.76 2.61
N ALA A 8 -13.28 -7.97 3.15
CA ALA A 8 -14.11 -9.06 2.64
C ALA A 8 -14.97 -9.61 3.77
N ALA A 9 -15.92 -10.51 3.44
CA ALA A 9 -16.81 -11.10 4.44
C ALA A 9 -16.05 -11.86 5.54
N GLU A 10 -14.89 -12.46 5.19
CA GLU A 10 -14.06 -13.25 6.11
C GLU A 10 -13.15 -12.39 6.98
N GLY A 11 -13.08 -11.09 6.74
CA GLY A 11 -12.20 -10.18 7.44
C GLY A 11 -11.49 -9.24 6.49
N GLY A 12 -10.51 -8.50 7.00
CA GLY A 12 -9.79 -7.50 6.22
C GLY A 12 -8.31 -7.43 6.55
N CYS A 13 -7.60 -6.72 5.69
CA CYS A 13 -6.21 -6.35 5.88
C CYS A 13 -5.99 -4.97 5.31
N GLN A 14 -4.78 -4.46 5.45
CA GLN A 14 -4.36 -3.22 4.80
C GLN A 14 -3.18 -3.53 3.88
N ILE A 15 -3.17 -2.91 2.72
CA ILE A 15 -2.05 -2.98 1.80
C ILE A 15 -1.41 -1.59 1.70
N GLY A 16 -0.11 -1.55 1.64
CA GLY A 16 0.61 -0.30 1.56
C GLY A 16 1.88 -0.40 0.75
N LEU A 17 2.41 0.76 0.42
CA LEU A 17 3.68 0.92 -0.27
C LEU A 17 4.49 1.96 0.48
N ALA A 18 5.73 1.63 0.81
CA ALA A 18 6.65 2.54 1.47
C ALA A 18 7.92 2.69 0.65
N ALA A 19 8.44 3.90 0.63
CA ALA A 19 9.71 4.22 -0.01
C ALA A 19 10.33 5.40 0.75
N THR A 20 11.59 5.70 0.45
CA THR A 20 12.21 6.93 0.95
C THR A 20 11.47 8.16 0.42
N ALA A 21 11.69 9.33 1.02
CA ALA A 21 11.10 10.58 0.52
C ALA A 21 11.49 10.81 -0.95
N ALA A 22 12.74 10.59 -1.29
CA ALA A 22 13.22 10.69 -2.68
C ALA A 22 12.57 9.65 -3.58
N GLY A 23 12.35 8.42 -3.07
CA GLY A 23 11.66 7.36 -3.79
C GLY A 23 10.20 7.69 -4.07
N CYS A 24 9.50 8.23 -3.11
CA CYS A 24 8.11 8.68 -3.30
C CYS A 24 8.03 9.79 -4.35
N GLU A 25 8.94 10.74 -4.33
CA GLU A 25 9.00 11.80 -5.35
C GLU A 25 9.26 11.22 -6.73
N THR A 26 10.19 10.27 -6.85
CA THR A 26 10.49 9.60 -8.13
C THR A 26 9.28 8.84 -8.66
N LEU A 27 8.58 8.11 -7.79
CA LEU A 27 7.36 7.40 -8.17
C LEU A 27 6.26 8.36 -8.63
N ALA A 28 6.10 9.48 -7.93
CA ALA A 28 5.12 10.49 -8.29
C ALA A 28 5.44 11.13 -9.65
N ARG A 29 6.69 11.45 -9.91
CA ARG A 29 7.11 11.98 -11.21
C ARG A 29 6.85 10.99 -12.34
N ALA A 30 7.12 9.73 -12.10
CA ALA A 30 6.85 8.68 -13.10
C ALA A 30 5.36 8.56 -13.40
N LEU A 31 4.51 8.55 -12.37
CA LEU A 31 3.07 8.47 -12.54
C LEU A 31 2.51 9.68 -13.30
N LEU A 32 2.98 10.87 -12.96
CA LEU A 32 2.50 12.13 -13.52
C LEU A 32 3.20 12.51 -14.84
N SER A 33 4.16 11.72 -15.27
CA SER A 33 4.99 11.99 -16.47
C SER A 33 5.70 13.34 -16.40
N LEU A 34 6.22 13.69 -15.22
CA LEU A 34 6.95 14.95 -15.01
C LEU A 34 8.44 14.74 -15.21
N PRO A 35 9.13 15.68 -15.89
CA PRO A 35 10.58 15.66 -15.97
C PRO A 35 11.22 15.95 -14.61
N ALA A 36 12.48 15.48 -14.43
CA ALA A 36 13.17 15.57 -13.15
C ALA A 36 13.35 17.01 -12.64
N GLU A 37 13.48 17.97 -13.54
CA GLU A 37 13.67 19.38 -13.21
C GLU A 37 12.39 20.16 -12.90
N GLU A 38 11.23 19.59 -13.17
CA GLU A 38 9.98 20.27 -12.86
C GLU A 38 9.64 20.17 -11.38
N PRO A 39 9.27 21.28 -10.71
CA PRO A 39 8.90 21.25 -9.31
C PRO A 39 7.67 20.36 -9.08
N ILE A 40 7.65 19.66 -7.95
CA ILE A 40 6.50 18.88 -7.52
C ILE A 40 6.22 19.19 -6.05
N SER A 41 4.96 19.46 -5.71
CA SER A 41 4.57 19.74 -4.34
C SER A 41 4.48 18.47 -3.49
N ALA A 42 4.59 18.62 -2.18
CA ALA A 42 4.39 17.51 -1.25
C ALA A 42 2.97 16.92 -1.38
N ALA A 43 1.97 17.77 -1.62
CA ALA A 43 0.60 17.31 -1.83
C ALA A 43 0.47 16.45 -3.10
N ASP A 44 1.13 16.84 -4.18
CA ASP A 44 1.12 16.07 -5.42
C ASP A 44 1.84 14.73 -5.27
N VAL A 45 2.92 14.69 -4.49
CA VAL A 45 3.61 13.43 -4.17
C VAL A 45 2.68 12.51 -3.39
N ALA A 46 2.02 13.03 -2.35
CA ALA A 46 1.09 12.24 -1.54
C ALA A 46 -0.05 11.68 -2.37
N ASP A 47 -0.67 12.51 -3.20
CA ASP A 47 -1.76 12.09 -4.07
C ASP A 47 -1.33 11.01 -5.07
N ALA A 48 -0.16 11.17 -5.66
CA ALA A 48 0.36 10.22 -6.63
C ALA A 48 0.69 8.86 -5.98
N VAL A 49 1.32 8.86 -4.81
CA VAL A 49 1.62 7.62 -4.08
C VAL A 49 0.33 6.92 -3.64
N CYS A 50 -0.66 7.66 -3.18
CA CYS A 50 -1.99 7.12 -2.88
C CYS A 50 -2.63 6.48 -4.10
N GLU A 51 -2.51 7.10 -5.28
CA GLU A 51 -3.04 6.54 -6.52
C GLU A 51 -2.34 5.23 -6.90
N ILE A 52 -1.02 5.16 -6.73
CA ILE A 52 -0.27 3.92 -6.99
C ILE A 52 -0.76 2.79 -6.08
N VAL A 53 -0.95 3.06 -4.79
CA VAL A 53 -1.47 2.07 -3.84
C VAL A 53 -2.89 1.65 -4.22
N ASN A 54 -3.72 2.58 -4.64
CA ASN A 54 -5.07 2.30 -5.10
C ASN A 54 -5.07 1.37 -6.33
N MET A 55 -4.16 1.59 -7.27
CA MET A 55 -3.99 0.73 -8.44
C MET A 55 -3.53 -0.68 -8.05
N LEU A 56 -2.59 -0.79 -7.11
CA LEU A 56 -2.14 -2.09 -6.61
C LEU A 56 -3.27 -2.84 -5.91
N ALA A 57 -4.02 -2.15 -5.06
CA ALA A 57 -5.15 -2.74 -4.36
C ALA A 57 -6.26 -3.19 -5.31
N GLY A 58 -6.51 -2.41 -6.37
CA GLY A 58 -7.43 -2.80 -7.43
C GLY A 58 -7.00 -4.09 -8.14
N GLY A 59 -5.70 -4.26 -8.35
CA GLY A 59 -5.14 -5.50 -8.89
C GLY A 59 -5.37 -6.69 -7.96
N VAL A 60 -5.16 -6.52 -6.67
CA VAL A 60 -5.45 -7.56 -5.67
C VAL A 60 -6.93 -7.90 -5.64
N GLN A 61 -7.80 -6.90 -5.67
CA GLN A 61 -9.25 -7.08 -5.71
C GLN A 61 -9.67 -7.94 -6.90
N ARG A 62 -9.17 -7.64 -8.09
CA ARG A 62 -9.50 -8.41 -9.30
C ARG A 62 -9.00 -9.84 -9.23
N ARG A 63 -7.79 -10.06 -8.71
CA ARG A 63 -7.22 -11.40 -8.55
C ARG A 63 -7.99 -12.23 -7.52
N ALA A 64 -8.37 -11.62 -6.41
CA ALA A 64 -9.16 -12.30 -5.39
C ALA A 64 -10.52 -12.76 -5.94
N ARG A 65 -11.16 -11.92 -6.74
CA ARG A 65 -12.41 -12.27 -7.39
C ARG A 65 -12.25 -13.39 -8.40
N ALA A 66 -11.22 -13.31 -9.25
CA ALA A 66 -10.98 -14.29 -10.30
C ALA A 66 -10.55 -15.66 -9.74
N ALA A 67 -9.68 -15.67 -8.72
CA ALA A 67 -9.09 -16.90 -8.18
C ALA A 67 -9.97 -17.59 -7.15
N ALA A 68 -10.71 -16.84 -6.32
CA ALA A 68 -11.44 -17.38 -5.18
C ALA A 68 -12.90 -16.91 -5.10
N GLY A 69 -13.37 -16.12 -6.06
CA GLY A 69 -14.72 -15.57 -6.03
C GLY A 69 -14.98 -14.60 -4.89
N LEU A 70 -13.90 -14.09 -4.26
CA LEU A 70 -14.01 -13.16 -3.13
C LEU A 70 -14.41 -11.77 -3.60
N GLN A 71 -15.39 -11.19 -2.92
CA GLN A 71 -15.73 -9.79 -3.10
C GLN A 71 -14.99 -8.97 -2.06
N VAL A 72 -14.11 -8.10 -2.54
CA VAL A 72 -13.27 -7.24 -1.71
C VAL A 72 -13.66 -5.79 -1.95
N THR A 73 -13.93 -5.08 -0.87
CA THR A 73 -14.19 -3.65 -0.91
C THR A 73 -12.93 -2.89 -0.54
N LEU A 74 -12.58 -1.89 -1.33
CA LEU A 74 -11.41 -1.04 -1.08
C LEU A 74 -11.80 0.18 -0.25
N GLY A 75 -10.97 0.49 0.76
CA GLY A 75 -11.04 1.75 1.47
C GLY A 75 -10.38 2.88 0.68
N LEU A 76 -10.35 4.06 1.28
CA LEU A 76 -9.64 5.19 0.71
C LEU A 76 -8.17 5.14 1.13
N PRO A 77 -7.24 5.49 0.23
CA PRO A 77 -5.83 5.49 0.57
C PRO A 77 -5.48 6.65 1.51
N THR A 78 -4.55 6.39 2.42
CA THR A 78 -4.01 7.38 3.35
C THR A 78 -2.50 7.46 3.17
N PHE A 79 -1.98 8.66 3.00
CA PHE A 79 -0.54 8.89 2.96
C PHE A 79 0.01 9.00 4.38
N PHE A 80 1.22 8.45 4.62
CA PHE A 80 1.86 8.49 5.93
C PHE A 80 3.34 8.83 5.81
N HIS A 81 3.87 9.41 6.89
CA HIS A 81 5.30 9.61 7.11
C HIS A 81 5.78 8.67 8.22
N GLY A 82 7.06 8.30 8.18
CA GLY A 82 7.64 7.39 9.16
C GLY A 82 7.56 5.94 8.72
N THR A 83 7.67 5.04 9.68
CA THR A 83 7.72 3.59 9.44
C THR A 83 6.48 2.89 9.97
N ALA A 84 6.01 1.89 9.22
CA ALA A 84 4.97 0.99 9.69
C ALA A 84 5.60 -0.04 10.64
N GLN A 85 5.06 -0.15 11.85
CA GLN A 85 5.59 -1.07 12.85
C GLN A 85 4.53 -2.08 13.30
N PRO A 86 4.93 -3.34 13.53
CA PRO A 86 4.01 -4.32 14.08
C PRO A 86 3.60 -3.94 15.51
N THR A 87 2.38 -4.28 15.87
CA THR A 87 1.83 -4.11 17.20
C THR A 87 1.34 -5.44 17.72
N GLU A 88 0.83 -5.47 18.95
CA GLU A 88 0.23 -6.69 19.49
C GLU A 88 -0.96 -7.19 18.67
N ARG A 89 -1.69 -6.28 18.04
CA ARG A 89 -2.92 -6.58 17.29
C ARG A 89 -2.72 -6.64 15.78
N LEU A 90 -1.63 -6.02 15.30
CA LEU A 90 -1.34 -5.96 13.86
C LEU A 90 0.03 -6.55 13.56
N GLY A 91 0.05 -7.54 12.69
CA GLY A 91 1.27 -8.00 12.07
C GLY A 91 1.54 -7.23 10.79
N VAL A 92 2.81 -7.16 10.42
CA VAL A 92 3.24 -6.53 9.17
C VAL A 92 4.08 -7.52 8.39
N VAL A 93 3.68 -7.77 7.15
CA VAL A 93 4.52 -8.52 6.19
C VAL A 93 5.11 -7.49 5.24
N VAL A 94 6.44 -7.49 5.12
CA VAL A 94 7.17 -6.56 4.28
C VAL A 94 7.83 -7.34 3.15
N THR A 95 7.60 -6.90 1.92
CA THR A 95 8.25 -7.49 0.74
C THR A 95 8.95 -6.39 -0.02
N GLU A 96 10.24 -6.55 -0.23
CA GLU A 96 10.98 -5.62 -1.08
C GLU A 96 10.58 -5.83 -2.53
N VAL A 97 10.28 -4.73 -3.20
CA VAL A 97 9.83 -4.73 -4.59
C VAL A 97 10.56 -3.64 -5.36
N ARG A 98 10.47 -3.70 -6.68
CA ARG A 98 10.90 -2.62 -7.55
C ARG A 98 9.72 -2.11 -8.34
N VAL A 99 9.58 -0.79 -8.36
CA VAL A 99 8.63 -0.12 -9.22
C VAL A 99 9.46 0.57 -10.30
N GLY A 100 9.48 -0.02 -11.50
CA GLY A 100 10.51 0.30 -12.48
C GLY A 100 11.90 -0.05 -11.91
N ASP A 101 12.81 0.89 -11.89
CA ASP A 101 14.16 0.71 -11.33
C ASP A 101 14.28 1.18 -9.88
N TRP A 102 13.17 1.59 -9.25
CA TRP A 102 13.21 2.20 -7.93
C TRP A 102 12.81 1.20 -6.84
N PRO A 103 13.62 1.06 -5.78
CA PRO A 103 13.27 0.16 -4.69
C PRO A 103 12.16 0.73 -3.81
N ALA A 104 11.27 -0.15 -3.39
CA ALA A 104 10.17 0.16 -2.49
C ALA A 104 9.86 -1.05 -1.62
N ALA A 105 9.02 -0.88 -0.61
CA ALA A 105 8.52 -1.98 0.19
C ALA A 105 7.02 -2.09 0.06
N LEU A 106 6.55 -3.27 -0.29
CA LEU A 106 5.14 -3.59 -0.26
C LEU A 106 4.80 -4.08 1.15
N LEU A 107 3.79 -3.49 1.76
CA LEU A 107 3.38 -3.78 3.12
C LEU A 107 2.02 -4.45 3.13
N VAL A 108 1.88 -5.50 3.92
CA VAL A 108 0.57 -6.06 4.25
C VAL A 108 0.43 -6.03 5.77
N LEU A 109 -0.53 -5.26 6.25
CA LEU A 109 -0.87 -5.17 7.66
C LEU A 109 -2.11 -6.03 7.90
N HIS A 110 -1.99 -6.99 8.78
CA HIS A 110 -3.05 -7.94 9.04
C HIS A 110 -3.30 -8.09 10.54
N PRO A 111 -4.55 -8.40 10.95
CA PRO A 111 -4.81 -8.68 12.35
C PRO A 111 -4.03 -9.90 12.81
N ARG A 112 -3.41 -9.81 13.99
CA ARG A 112 -2.79 -10.96 14.63
C ARG A 112 -3.83 -11.75 15.38
N ARG A 113 -3.74 -13.08 15.30
CA ARG A 113 -4.53 -13.93 16.17
C ARG A 113 -4.05 -13.81 17.59
N HIS A 114 -4.98 -13.67 18.52
CA HIS A 114 -4.68 -13.74 19.94
C HIS A 114 -4.37 -15.18 20.33
N ALA A 115 -3.40 -15.39 21.25
CA ALA A 115 -3.05 -16.73 21.69
C ALA A 115 -4.26 -17.50 22.25
N ALA A 116 -5.19 -16.79 22.88
CA ALA A 116 -6.44 -17.38 23.39
C ALA A 116 -7.40 -17.87 22.29
N GLU A 117 -7.27 -17.37 21.07
CA GLU A 117 -8.08 -17.78 19.93
C GLU A 117 -7.52 -18.99 19.21
N GLU A 118 -6.28 -19.34 19.49
CA GLU A 118 -5.59 -20.48 18.89
C GLU A 118 -5.90 -21.80 19.58
N THR A 119 -6.53 -21.73 20.71
CA THR A 119 -6.95 -22.90 21.48
C THR A 119 -8.44 -23.14 21.35
#